data_e4e7d4cce76a1abab647767ea9c5e6bc
#
_entry.id   e4e7d4cce76a1abab647767ea9c5e6bc
#
_cell.length_a   1.000
_cell.length_b   1.000
_cell.length_c   1.000
_cell.angle_alpha   90.00
_cell.angle_beta   90.00
_cell.angle_gamma   90.00
#
_symmetry.space_group_name_H-M   'P 1'
#
loop_
_entity.id
_entity.type
_entity.pdbx_description
1 polymer ?
#
loop_
_entity_poly.entity_id
_entity_poly.type
_entity_poly.pdbx_seq_one_letter_code
_entity_poly.pdbx_strand_id
1 'polypeptide(L)'
;LGIFDDVLALGAKLKFIVQIIAAAIPVCVGGLQISLFTNLNPFSDAPFWHLGFLAVPVTIIWIVGITNAVNLIDGLDGLAVGVSSIAAITMLAVALLTDNMAIAITMAALTGACIGFMPYNLNPAKIFMGDTGSTFLGYMLATVSIMGLFKFYAVISFAVPFLILGLPIFDTANAIIRRLAEGRSPMSPDRGHVHHKLIDMGFNQKQAVAILYAISATLGLT
;
A
#
# COMPACT_ATOMS: atom_id res chain seq x y z
N LEU A 1 6.07 1.92 16.30
CA LEU A 1 5.51 0.57 16.27
C LEU A 1 6.53 -0.43 15.75
N GLY A 2 6.98 -0.30 14.49
CA GLY A 2 7.85 -1.26 13.83
C GLY A 2 9.10 -1.64 14.63
N ILE A 3 9.85 -0.66 15.15
CA ILE A 3 11.05 -0.94 15.95
C ILE A 3 10.76 -1.86 17.15
N PHE A 4 9.65 -1.61 17.86
CA PHE A 4 9.26 -2.45 18.99
C PHE A 4 8.80 -3.84 18.52
N ASP A 5 8.22 -3.92 17.35
CA ASP A 5 7.76 -5.17 16.77
C ASP A 5 8.94 -6.04 16.31
N ASP A 6 9.90 -5.46 15.61
CA ASP A 6 11.11 -6.16 15.18
C ASP A 6 11.93 -6.72 16.37
N VAL A 7 11.85 -6.08 17.56
CA VAL A 7 12.57 -6.52 18.77
C VAL A 7 11.75 -7.44 19.66
N LEU A 8 10.43 -7.17 19.83
CA LEU A 8 9.60 -7.81 20.85
C LEU A 8 8.55 -8.77 20.28
N ALA A 9 8.42 -8.87 18.94
CA ALA A 9 7.42 -9.69 18.25
C ALA A 9 5.99 -9.45 18.81
N LEU A 10 5.50 -8.22 18.64
CA LEU A 10 4.22 -7.78 19.20
C LEU A 10 3.05 -8.60 18.64
N GLY A 11 2.04 -8.84 19.47
CA GLY A 11 0.82 -9.51 19.02
C GLY A 11 0.05 -8.68 17.97
N ALA A 12 -0.54 -9.37 16.98
CA ALA A 12 -1.24 -8.75 15.85
C ALA A 12 -2.32 -7.74 16.28
N LYS A 13 -3.04 -7.99 17.37
CA LYS A 13 -4.06 -7.08 17.91
C LYS A 13 -3.47 -5.73 18.35
N LEU A 14 -2.32 -5.75 19.04
CA LEU A 14 -1.66 -4.54 19.48
C LEU A 14 -1.13 -3.73 18.31
N LYS A 15 -0.51 -4.40 17.31
CA LYS A 15 -0.08 -3.77 16.07
C LYS A 15 -1.24 -3.02 15.39
N PHE A 16 -2.38 -3.68 15.26
CA PHE A 16 -3.55 -3.12 14.61
C PHE A 16 -4.11 -1.89 15.35
N ILE A 17 -4.20 -1.95 16.69
CA ILE A 17 -4.65 -0.81 17.52
C ILE A 17 -3.72 0.39 17.33
N VAL A 18 -2.40 0.19 17.40
CA VAL A 18 -1.43 1.29 17.24
C VAL A 18 -1.47 1.87 15.83
N GLN A 19 -1.68 1.04 14.79
CA GLN A 19 -1.84 1.51 13.42
C GLN A 19 -3.12 2.35 13.26
N ILE A 20 -4.23 1.96 13.89
CA ILE A 20 -5.47 2.76 13.89
C ILE A 20 -5.24 4.12 14.55
N ILE A 21 -4.55 4.16 15.70
CA ILE A 21 -4.23 5.42 16.38
C ILE A 21 -3.33 6.29 15.49
N ALA A 22 -2.31 5.71 14.88
CA ALA A 22 -1.40 6.42 13.98
C ALA A 22 -2.15 6.96 12.74
N ALA A 23 -3.10 6.22 12.19
CA ALA A 23 -3.93 6.65 11.07
C ALA A 23 -4.94 7.73 11.48
N ALA A 24 -5.46 7.67 12.71
CA ALA A 24 -6.40 8.68 13.21
C ALA A 24 -5.78 10.08 13.35
N ILE A 25 -4.47 10.19 13.57
CA ILE A 25 -3.79 11.49 13.71
C ILE A 25 -3.95 12.33 12.43
N PRO A 26 -3.47 11.92 11.25
CA PRO A 26 -3.63 12.72 10.04
C PRO A 26 -5.09 12.89 9.63
N VAL A 27 -5.96 11.94 9.96
CA VAL A 27 -7.39 11.99 9.60
C VAL A 27 -8.15 12.97 10.48
N CYS A 28 -8.02 12.86 11.81
CA CYS A 28 -8.83 13.66 12.73
C CYS A 28 -8.18 15.01 13.04
N VAL A 29 -6.84 15.09 13.11
CA VAL A 29 -6.12 16.33 13.43
C VAL A 29 -5.72 17.05 12.15
N GLY A 30 -5.23 16.31 11.14
CA GLY A 30 -4.77 16.85 9.87
C GLY A 30 -5.87 17.09 8.83
N GLY A 31 -7.11 16.64 9.09
CA GLY A 31 -8.22 16.76 8.14
C GLY A 31 -8.05 15.94 6.85
N LEU A 32 -7.17 14.94 6.87
CA LEU A 32 -6.93 14.07 5.71
C LEU A 32 -8.09 13.10 5.55
N GLN A 33 -8.92 13.27 4.51
CA GLN A 33 -10.12 12.46 4.32
C GLN A 33 -10.37 12.11 2.86
N ILE A 34 -10.76 10.87 2.62
CA ILE A 34 -11.40 10.42 1.39
C ILE A 34 -12.89 10.80 1.52
N SER A 35 -13.28 11.91 0.92
CA SER A 35 -14.63 12.47 1.08
C SER A 35 -15.58 12.15 -0.07
N LEU A 36 -15.03 11.76 -1.21
CA LEU A 36 -15.76 11.54 -2.47
C LEU A 36 -15.37 10.22 -3.11
N PHE A 37 -16.35 9.49 -3.64
CA PHE A 37 -16.13 8.39 -4.59
C PHE A 37 -16.82 8.70 -5.90
N THR A 38 -16.23 8.26 -7.00
CA THR A 38 -16.86 8.30 -8.31
C THR A 38 -18.14 7.47 -8.30
N ASN A 39 -19.23 8.04 -8.75
CA ASN A 39 -20.48 7.32 -8.92
C ASN A 39 -20.41 6.49 -10.21
N LEU A 40 -20.29 5.17 -10.07
CA LEU A 40 -20.23 4.24 -11.19
C LEU A 40 -21.63 3.87 -11.72
N ASN A 41 -22.71 4.43 -11.18
CA ASN A 41 -24.06 4.19 -11.66
C ASN A 41 -24.32 5.04 -12.92
N PRO A 42 -24.41 4.45 -14.13
CA PRO A 42 -24.61 5.20 -15.38
C PRO A 42 -25.99 5.86 -15.49
N PHE A 43 -26.92 5.52 -14.58
CA PHE A 43 -28.28 6.08 -14.54
C PHE A 43 -28.44 7.19 -13.50
N SER A 44 -27.36 7.67 -12.88
CA SER A 44 -27.38 8.70 -11.86
C SER A 44 -26.79 9.99 -12.40
N ASP A 45 -27.53 11.10 -12.24
CA ASP A 45 -27.05 12.44 -12.59
C ASP A 45 -25.96 12.97 -11.63
N ALA A 46 -25.79 12.34 -10.46
CA ALA A 46 -24.77 12.71 -9.50
C ALA A 46 -23.42 12.07 -9.86
N PRO A 47 -22.38 12.85 -10.23
CA PRO A 47 -21.08 12.30 -10.64
C PRO A 47 -20.31 11.70 -9.45
N PHE A 48 -20.63 12.07 -8.23
CA PHE A 48 -19.94 11.62 -6.99
C PHE A 48 -20.87 11.21 -5.88
N TRP A 49 -20.44 10.23 -5.11
CA TRP A 49 -21.00 9.91 -3.80
C TRP A 49 -20.19 10.61 -2.71
N HIS A 50 -20.89 11.41 -1.91
CA HIS A 50 -20.32 12.00 -0.70
C HIS A 50 -20.39 11.00 0.45
N LEU A 51 -19.24 10.70 1.05
CA LEU A 51 -19.15 9.76 2.16
C LEU A 51 -19.67 10.33 3.49
N GLY A 52 -19.73 11.68 3.63
CA GLY A 52 -20.19 12.31 4.86
C GLY A 52 -19.43 11.79 6.08
N PHE A 53 -20.16 11.28 7.08
CA PHE A 53 -19.57 10.74 8.31
C PHE A 53 -18.72 9.47 8.09
N LEU A 54 -18.92 8.76 6.99
CA LEU A 54 -18.13 7.58 6.63
C LEU A 54 -16.71 7.94 6.11
N ALA A 55 -16.45 9.21 5.79
CA ALA A 55 -15.14 9.63 5.30
C ALA A 55 -14.01 9.29 6.28
N VAL A 56 -14.21 9.52 7.57
CA VAL A 56 -13.23 9.23 8.62
C VAL A 56 -12.92 7.73 8.71
N PRO A 57 -13.89 6.83 8.96
CA PRO A 57 -13.60 5.40 9.08
C PRO A 57 -13.06 4.81 7.78
N VAL A 58 -13.54 5.22 6.61
CA VAL A 58 -13.03 4.73 5.31
C VAL A 58 -11.56 5.14 5.12
N THR A 59 -11.21 6.37 5.49
CA THR A 59 -9.83 6.84 5.38
C THR A 59 -8.89 6.08 6.32
N ILE A 60 -9.32 5.83 7.57
CA ILE A 60 -8.53 5.03 8.52
C ILE A 60 -8.34 3.60 7.99
N ILE A 61 -9.41 2.97 7.48
CA ILE A 61 -9.34 1.62 6.89
C ILE A 61 -8.37 1.60 5.70
N TRP A 62 -8.38 2.63 4.84
CA TRP A 62 -7.43 2.75 3.74
C TRP A 62 -5.99 2.80 4.24
N ILE A 63 -5.66 3.70 5.18
CA ILE A 63 -4.30 3.86 5.68
C ILE A 63 -3.82 2.57 6.34
N VAL A 64 -4.62 1.98 7.24
CA VAL A 64 -4.26 0.73 7.94
C VAL A 64 -4.18 -0.44 6.96
N GLY A 65 -5.11 -0.52 6.02
CA GLY A 65 -5.17 -1.57 5.00
C GLY A 65 -3.92 -1.58 4.12
N ILE A 66 -3.53 -0.43 3.55
CA ILE A 66 -2.32 -0.32 2.72
C ILE A 66 -1.05 -0.55 3.55
N THR A 67 -0.98 -0.03 4.77
CA THR A 67 0.13 -0.27 5.68
C THR A 67 0.37 -1.77 5.89
N ASN A 68 -0.69 -2.52 6.18
CA ASN A 68 -0.58 -3.97 6.33
C ASN A 68 -0.35 -4.69 5.00
N ALA A 69 -0.93 -4.21 3.90
CA ALA A 69 -0.72 -4.81 2.59
C ALA A 69 0.74 -4.75 2.14
N VAL A 70 1.41 -3.60 2.34
CA VAL A 70 2.84 -3.44 2.05
C VAL A 70 3.70 -4.27 3.01
N ASN A 71 3.32 -4.37 4.28
CA ASN A 71 4.02 -5.23 5.24
C ASN A 71 3.89 -6.72 4.87
N LEU A 72 2.72 -7.17 4.41
CA LEU A 72 2.50 -8.58 4.04
C LEU A 72 3.23 -9.00 2.76
N ILE A 73 3.52 -8.09 1.83
CA ILE A 73 4.32 -8.43 0.64
C ILE A 73 5.83 -8.47 0.94
N ASP A 74 6.29 -8.05 2.12
CA ASP A 74 7.71 -8.11 2.53
C ASP A 74 8.14 -9.55 2.89
N GLY A 75 7.78 -10.51 2.06
CA GLY A 75 8.09 -11.93 2.24
C GLY A 75 9.27 -12.43 1.41
N LEU A 76 9.78 -11.64 0.48
CA LEU A 76 10.95 -11.96 -0.37
C LEU A 76 11.91 -10.77 -0.42
N ASP A 77 13.22 -11.08 -0.47
CA ASP A 77 14.27 -10.07 -0.60
C ASP A 77 14.00 -9.12 -1.77
N GLY A 78 13.94 -7.84 -1.48
CA GLY A 78 13.73 -6.78 -2.46
C GLY A 78 12.27 -6.53 -2.84
N LEU A 79 11.33 -7.43 -2.52
CA LEU A 79 9.97 -7.32 -3.04
C LEU A 79 9.26 -6.05 -2.56
N ALA A 80 9.16 -5.83 -1.25
CA ALA A 80 8.45 -4.67 -0.72
C ALA A 80 9.10 -3.34 -1.10
N VAL A 81 10.43 -3.25 -1.03
CA VAL A 81 11.14 -2.01 -1.43
C VAL A 81 10.95 -1.69 -2.90
N GLY A 82 11.00 -2.70 -3.78
CA GLY A 82 10.86 -2.47 -5.22
C GLY A 82 9.43 -2.10 -5.63
N VAL A 83 8.42 -2.81 -5.12
CA VAL A 83 7.01 -2.46 -5.35
C VAL A 83 6.71 -1.05 -4.82
N SER A 84 7.20 -0.73 -3.62
CA SER A 84 7.06 0.62 -3.04
C SER A 84 7.78 1.69 -3.84
N SER A 85 8.96 1.37 -4.42
CA SER A 85 9.69 2.27 -5.32
C SER A 85 8.89 2.56 -6.58
N ILE A 86 8.32 1.53 -7.21
CA ILE A 86 7.48 1.69 -8.40
C ILE A 86 6.27 2.56 -8.09
N ALA A 87 5.57 2.28 -6.98
CA ALA A 87 4.44 3.09 -6.53
C ALA A 87 4.84 4.56 -6.27
N ALA A 88 5.96 4.79 -5.58
CA ALA A 88 6.47 6.13 -5.29
C ALA A 88 6.86 6.90 -6.56
N ILE A 89 7.51 6.23 -7.53
CA ILE A 89 7.86 6.83 -8.84
C ILE A 89 6.59 7.20 -9.61
N THR A 90 5.59 6.34 -9.63
CA THR A 90 4.33 6.63 -10.31
C THR A 90 3.60 7.81 -9.64
N MET A 91 3.51 7.83 -8.30
CA MET A 91 2.94 8.96 -7.57
C MET A 91 3.74 10.26 -7.78
N LEU A 92 5.07 10.18 -7.88
CA LEU A 92 5.92 11.31 -8.22
C LEU A 92 5.59 11.85 -9.62
N ALA A 93 5.47 10.98 -10.61
CA ALA A 93 5.11 11.38 -11.96
C ALA A 93 3.74 12.08 -12.01
N VAL A 94 2.73 11.48 -11.35
CA VAL A 94 1.40 12.10 -11.25
C VAL A 94 1.46 13.46 -10.53
N ALA A 95 2.23 13.57 -9.45
CA ALA A 95 2.38 14.81 -8.71
C ALA A 95 3.02 15.93 -9.54
N LEU A 96 4.01 15.58 -10.37
CA LEU A 96 4.64 16.53 -11.31
C LEU A 96 3.67 16.96 -12.42
N LEU A 97 2.88 16.03 -12.96
CA LEU A 97 1.88 16.31 -14.00
C LEU A 97 0.71 17.16 -13.46
N THR A 98 0.48 17.14 -12.17
CA THR A 98 -0.61 17.89 -11.50
C THR A 98 -0.11 19.12 -10.74
N ASP A 99 1.15 19.54 -10.98
CA ASP A 99 1.81 20.67 -10.31
C ASP A 99 1.76 20.65 -8.78
N ASN A 100 1.67 19.45 -8.18
CA ASN A 100 1.66 19.28 -6.74
C ASN A 100 3.07 19.10 -6.20
N MET A 101 3.80 20.20 -6.07
CA MET A 101 5.21 20.20 -5.71
C MET A 101 5.49 19.60 -4.32
N ALA A 102 4.59 19.78 -3.34
CA ALA A 102 4.77 19.21 -2.00
C ALA A 102 4.76 17.68 -2.03
N ILE A 103 3.84 17.09 -2.78
CA ILE A 103 3.77 15.62 -2.98
C ILE A 103 4.96 15.15 -3.83
N ALA A 104 5.33 15.88 -4.88
CA ALA A 104 6.47 15.54 -5.72
C ALA A 104 7.77 15.46 -4.91
N ILE A 105 8.05 16.45 -4.06
CA ILE A 105 9.23 16.42 -3.18
C ILE A 105 9.19 15.24 -2.21
N THR A 106 8.04 14.97 -1.60
CA THR A 106 7.89 13.86 -0.66
C THR A 106 8.11 12.51 -1.35
N MET A 107 7.54 12.32 -2.53
CA MET A 107 7.69 11.08 -3.30
C MET A 107 9.09 10.94 -3.90
N ALA A 108 9.74 12.02 -4.30
CA ALA A 108 11.14 12.00 -4.73
C ALA A 108 12.07 11.56 -3.59
N ALA A 109 11.86 12.09 -2.38
CA ALA A 109 12.64 11.68 -1.19
C ALA A 109 12.41 10.21 -0.86
N LEU A 110 11.15 9.73 -0.87
CA LEU A 110 10.81 8.34 -0.61
C LEU A 110 11.43 7.41 -1.67
N THR A 111 11.32 7.78 -2.96
CA THR A 111 11.91 7.06 -4.08
C THR A 111 13.43 6.95 -3.92
N GLY A 112 14.10 8.07 -3.60
CA GLY A 112 15.53 8.11 -3.37
C GLY A 112 15.97 7.19 -2.23
N ALA A 113 15.23 7.20 -1.11
CA ALA A 113 15.48 6.33 0.03
C ALA A 113 15.32 4.84 -0.33
N CYS A 114 14.25 4.49 -1.06
CA CYS A 114 14.01 3.12 -1.54
C CYS A 114 15.12 2.65 -2.49
N ILE A 115 15.50 3.46 -3.47
CA ILE A 115 16.56 3.14 -4.43
C ILE A 115 17.91 3.00 -3.71
N GLY A 116 18.20 3.86 -2.74
CA GLY A 116 19.42 3.77 -1.92
C GLY A 116 19.47 2.53 -1.01
N PHE A 117 18.33 2.04 -0.54
CA PHE A 117 18.24 0.81 0.26
C PHE A 117 18.27 -0.46 -0.59
N MET A 118 17.76 -0.41 -1.82
CA MET A 118 17.61 -1.56 -2.71
C MET A 118 18.88 -2.42 -2.89
N PRO A 119 20.10 -1.87 -3.10
CA PRO A 119 21.32 -2.68 -3.24
C PRO A 119 21.65 -3.56 -2.03
N TYR A 120 21.13 -3.21 -0.86
CA TYR A 120 21.34 -3.96 0.39
C TYR A 120 20.24 -4.98 0.65
N ASN A 121 19.07 -4.78 0.05
CA ASN A 121 17.87 -5.61 0.29
C ASN A 121 17.57 -6.58 -0.86
N LEU A 122 18.16 -6.41 -2.06
CA LEU A 122 18.02 -7.36 -3.17
C LEU A 122 18.68 -8.71 -2.85
N ASN A 123 18.09 -9.79 -3.40
CA ASN A 123 18.53 -11.18 -3.16
C ASN A 123 19.96 -11.47 -3.67
N PRO A 124 20.86 -12.01 -2.81
CA PRO A 124 20.66 -12.26 -1.38
C PRO A 124 20.75 -10.98 -0.55
N ALA A 125 19.74 -10.75 0.29
CA ALA A 125 19.68 -9.54 1.10
C ALA A 125 20.80 -9.49 2.15
N LYS A 126 21.44 -8.33 2.28
CA LYS A 126 22.40 -8.01 3.34
C LYS A 126 21.73 -7.35 4.54
N ILE A 127 20.66 -6.60 4.28
CA ILE A 127 19.87 -5.90 5.29
C ILE A 127 18.39 -6.17 4.97
N PHE A 128 17.63 -6.62 5.96
CA PHE A 128 16.19 -6.80 5.85
C PHE A 128 15.45 -5.51 6.20
N MET A 129 14.31 -5.30 5.57
CA MET A 129 13.47 -4.12 5.79
C MET A 129 12.78 -4.17 7.16
N GLY A 130 12.30 -5.34 7.56
CA GLY A 130 11.56 -5.58 8.79
C GLY A 130 10.21 -4.88 8.82
N ASP A 131 9.50 -5.06 9.92
CA ASP A 131 8.20 -4.42 10.13
C ASP A 131 8.32 -2.89 10.25
N THR A 132 9.48 -2.40 10.70
CA THR A 132 9.77 -0.95 10.76
C THR A 132 9.72 -0.32 9.38
N GLY A 133 10.44 -0.87 8.42
CA GLY A 133 10.54 -0.29 7.07
C GLY A 133 9.27 -0.51 6.26
N SER A 134 8.73 -1.72 6.25
CA SER A 134 7.55 -2.06 5.45
C SER A 134 6.29 -1.33 5.91
N THR A 135 6.05 -1.21 7.22
CA THR A 135 4.91 -0.41 7.74
C THR A 135 5.09 1.08 7.50
N PHE A 136 6.34 1.61 7.58
CA PHE A 136 6.62 3.00 7.23
C PHE A 136 6.31 3.28 5.75
N LEU A 137 6.80 2.44 4.84
CA LEU A 137 6.53 2.58 3.41
C LEU A 137 5.02 2.53 3.11
N GLY A 138 4.32 1.54 3.66
CA GLY A 138 2.87 1.42 3.50
C GLY A 138 2.10 2.63 4.01
N TYR A 139 2.47 3.13 5.18
CA TYR A 139 1.85 4.33 5.77
C TYR A 139 2.09 5.58 4.91
N MET A 140 3.31 5.79 4.44
CA MET A 140 3.66 6.92 3.57
C MET A 140 2.91 6.85 2.23
N LEU A 141 2.91 5.71 1.57
CA LEU A 141 2.20 5.52 0.31
C LEU A 141 0.68 5.73 0.48
N ALA A 142 0.09 5.19 1.56
CA ALA A 142 -1.33 5.36 1.86
C ALA A 142 -1.72 6.82 2.10
N THR A 143 -0.98 7.53 2.95
CA THR A 143 -1.28 8.92 3.30
C THR A 143 -1.09 9.85 2.10
N VAL A 144 0.00 9.68 1.35
CA VAL A 144 0.28 10.50 0.17
C VAL A 144 -0.71 10.23 -0.96
N SER A 145 -1.17 8.97 -1.14
CA SER A 145 -2.22 8.67 -2.12
C SER A 145 -3.49 9.48 -1.87
N ILE A 146 -3.89 9.66 -0.60
CA ILE A 146 -5.06 10.47 -0.24
C ILE A 146 -4.80 11.95 -0.50
N MET A 147 -3.61 12.45 -0.17
CA MET A 147 -3.25 13.87 -0.36
C MET A 147 -3.23 14.26 -1.83
N GLY A 148 -2.73 13.38 -2.70
CA GLY A 148 -2.43 13.68 -4.09
C GLY A 148 -3.45 13.13 -5.07
N LEU A 149 -3.80 11.86 -4.96
CA LEU A 149 -4.53 11.16 -6.01
C LEU A 149 -6.04 11.28 -5.86
N PHE A 150 -6.57 11.25 -4.63
CA PHE A 150 -8.02 11.36 -4.40
C PHE A 150 -8.58 12.77 -4.57
N LYS A 151 -7.74 13.81 -4.68
CA LYS A 151 -8.18 15.20 -4.84
C LYS A 151 -8.25 15.69 -6.29
N PHE A 152 -7.58 14.99 -7.22
CA PHE A 152 -7.51 15.38 -8.61
C PHE A 152 -8.45 14.55 -9.47
N TYR A 153 -9.44 15.18 -10.09
CA TYR A 153 -10.37 14.60 -11.07
C TYR A 153 -11.14 13.36 -10.61
N ALA A 154 -12.27 13.59 -10.15
CA ALA A 154 -13.18 12.68 -9.51
C ALA A 154 -13.57 11.41 -10.29
N VAL A 155 -13.39 11.31 -11.59
CA VAL A 155 -13.67 10.11 -12.37
C VAL A 155 -12.47 9.15 -12.39
N ILE A 156 -11.24 9.68 -12.40
CA ILE A 156 -10.00 8.90 -12.46
C ILE A 156 -9.40 8.68 -11.06
N SER A 157 -9.70 9.59 -10.12
CA SER A 157 -9.01 9.66 -8.82
C SER A 157 -9.19 8.44 -7.92
N PHE A 158 -10.27 7.68 -8.07
CA PHE A 158 -10.47 6.47 -7.29
C PHE A 158 -9.66 5.27 -7.85
N ALA A 159 -9.63 5.12 -9.17
CA ALA A 159 -8.93 4.00 -9.80
C ALA A 159 -7.41 4.09 -9.67
N VAL A 160 -6.85 5.31 -9.78
CA VAL A 160 -5.39 5.53 -9.78
C VAL A 160 -4.70 5.00 -8.51
N PRO A 161 -5.12 5.34 -7.27
CA PRO A 161 -4.53 4.75 -6.08
C PRO A 161 -4.64 3.23 -6.02
N PHE A 162 -5.77 2.68 -6.47
CA PHE A 162 -5.99 1.24 -6.51
C PHE A 162 -5.13 0.53 -7.53
N LEU A 163 -4.82 1.17 -8.67
CA LEU A 163 -3.91 0.63 -9.67
C LEU A 163 -2.45 0.71 -9.19
N ILE A 164 -2.01 1.89 -8.73
CA ILE A 164 -0.64 2.10 -8.25
C ILE A 164 -0.29 1.16 -7.09
N LEU A 165 -1.23 0.96 -6.16
CA LEU A 165 -1.09 0.06 -5.01
C LEU A 165 -1.75 -1.31 -5.26
N GLY A 166 -2.03 -1.64 -6.51
CA GLY A 166 -2.83 -2.78 -6.90
C GLY A 166 -2.25 -4.11 -6.42
N LEU A 167 -0.96 -4.34 -6.61
CA LEU A 167 -0.34 -5.59 -6.19
C LEU A 167 -0.53 -5.87 -4.68
N PRO A 168 -0.15 -4.98 -3.75
CA PRO A 168 -0.39 -5.17 -2.32
C PRO A 168 -1.88 -5.33 -1.99
N ILE A 169 -2.75 -4.52 -2.60
CA ILE A 169 -4.20 -4.56 -2.34
C ILE A 169 -4.79 -5.91 -2.75
N PHE A 170 -4.56 -6.35 -3.99
CA PHE A 170 -5.13 -7.60 -4.50
C PHE A 170 -4.58 -8.82 -3.77
N ASP A 171 -3.30 -8.84 -3.44
CA ASP A 171 -2.70 -9.95 -2.70
C ASP A 171 -3.32 -10.08 -1.30
N THR A 172 -3.43 -8.96 -0.58
CA THR A 172 -4.04 -8.93 0.76
C THR A 172 -5.54 -9.24 0.71
N ALA A 173 -6.28 -8.68 -0.24
CA ALA A 173 -7.71 -8.95 -0.40
C ALA A 173 -7.96 -10.44 -0.66
N ASN A 174 -7.21 -11.06 -1.57
CA ASN A 174 -7.30 -12.49 -1.85
C ASN A 174 -6.98 -13.35 -0.62
N ALA A 175 -5.98 -12.95 0.19
CA ALA A 175 -5.65 -13.64 1.44
C ALA A 175 -6.81 -13.56 2.44
N ILE A 176 -7.42 -12.38 2.61
CA ILE A 176 -8.59 -12.19 3.50
C ILE A 176 -9.79 -13.00 3.03
N ILE A 177 -10.16 -12.92 1.74
CA ILE A 177 -11.28 -13.65 1.16
C ILE A 177 -11.10 -15.16 1.36
N ARG A 178 -9.92 -15.69 1.07
CA ARG A 178 -9.62 -17.12 1.25
C ARG A 178 -9.77 -17.56 2.71
N ARG A 179 -9.20 -16.80 3.67
CA ARG A 179 -9.32 -17.11 5.10
C ARG A 179 -10.76 -17.11 5.56
N LEU A 180 -11.56 -16.13 5.13
CA LEU A 180 -12.98 -16.07 5.45
C LEU A 180 -13.76 -17.25 4.84
N ALA A 181 -13.46 -17.62 3.58
CA ALA A 181 -14.08 -18.77 2.92
C ALA A 181 -13.76 -20.11 3.63
N GLU A 182 -12.59 -20.20 4.27
CA GLU A 182 -12.17 -21.34 5.07
C GLU A 182 -12.64 -21.26 6.53
N GLY A 183 -13.43 -20.26 6.91
CA GLY A 183 -13.88 -20.05 8.30
C GLY A 183 -12.78 -19.64 9.28
N ARG A 184 -11.64 -19.16 8.77
CA ARG A 184 -10.49 -18.73 9.56
C ARG A 184 -10.52 -17.20 9.80
N SER A 185 -9.86 -16.77 10.89
CA SER A 185 -9.70 -15.36 11.17
C SER A 185 -8.90 -14.66 10.04
N PRO A 186 -9.31 -13.45 9.60
CA PRO A 186 -8.52 -12.64 8.66
C PRO A 186 -7.09 -12.36 9.10
N MET A 187 -6.82 -12.40 10.41
CA MET A 187 -5.50 -12.16 11.02
C MET A 187 -4.66 -13.43 11.18
N SER A 188 -5.17 -14.62 10.77
CA SER A 188 -4.41 -15.86 10.88
C SER A 188 -3.24 -15.87 9.88
N PRO A 189 -2.09 -16.49 10.21
CA PRO A 189 -0.99 -16.69 9.28
C PRO A 189 -1.44 -17.44 8.02
N ASP A 190 -0.89 -17.07 6.86
CA ASP A 190 -1.25 -17.66 5.58
C ASP A 190 -0.04 -17.70 4.63
N ARG A 191 0.12 -18.78 3.90
CA ARG A 191 1.11 -18.96 2.84
C ARG A 191 0.54 -18.78 1.43
N GLY A 192 -0.70 -18.34 1.29
CA GLY A 192 -1.37 -18.23 -0.01
C GLY A 192 -1.08 -16.92 -0.77
N HIS A 193 -0.13 -16.11 -0.33
CA HIS A 193 0.29 -14.90 -1.02
C HIS A 193 0.88 -15.20 -2.40
N VAL A 194 0.75 -14.26 -3.35
CA VAL A 194 1.17 -14.45 -4.75
C VAL A 194 2.66 -14.83 -4.85
N HIS A 195 3.51 -14.23 -4.04
CA HIS A 195 4.94 -14.54 -4.04
C HIS A 195 5.23 -15.99 -3.63
N HIS A 196 4.51 -16.55 -2.65
CA HIS A 196 4.65 -17.97 -2.29
C HIS A 196 4.18 -18.89 -3.42
N LYS A 197 3.05 -18.55 -4.08
CA LYS A 197 2.56 -19.34 -5.22
C LYS A 197 3.55 -19.37 -6.38
N LEU A 198 4.23 -18.26 -6.67
CA LEU A 198 5.26 -18.24 -7.71
C LEU A 198 6.45 -19.16 -7.35
N ILE A 199 6.88 -19.16 -6.10
CA ILE A 199 7.93 -20.09 -5.63
C ILE A 199 7.47 -21.55 -5.74
N ASP A 200 6.23 -21.84 -5.35
CA ASP A 200 5.64 -23.20 -5.43
C ASP A 200 5.49 -23.67 -6.89
N MET A 201 5.31 -22.76 -7.85
CA MET A 201 5.33 -23.03 -9.29
C MET A 201 6.74 -23.29 -9.85
N GLY A 202 7.81 -23.19 -9.02
CA GLY A 202 9.18 -23.48 -9.42
C GLY A 202 10.00 -22.25 -9.85
N PHE A 203 9.48 -21.03 -9.74
CA PHE A 203 10.27 -19.83 -9.98
C PHE A 203 11.25 -19.62 -8.83
N ASN A 204 12.47 -19.19 -9.13
CA ASN A 204 13.39 -18.75 -8.09
C ASN A 204 12.98 -17.36 -7.56
N GLN A 205 13.55 -16.97 -6.41
CA GLN A 205 13.18 -15.73 -5.74
C GLN A 205 13.34 -14.49 -6.64
N LYS A 206 14.43 -14.40 -7.42
CA LYS A 206 14.67 -13.28 -8.33
C LYS A 206 13.64 -13.21 -9.45
N GLN A 207 13.25 -14.36 -9.99
CA GLN A 207 12.22 -14.44 -11.04
C GLN A 207 10.84 -14.05 -10.48
N ALA A 208 10.47 -14.56 -9.30
CA ALA A 208 9.22 -14.21 -8.65
C ALA A 208 9.12 -12.69 -8.40
N VAL A 209 10.18 -12.09 -7.86
CA VAL A 209 10.25 -10.64 -7.62
C VAL A 209 10.17 -9.85 -8.92
N ALA A 210 10.90 -10.27 -9.98
CA ALA A 210 10.85 -9.59 -11.27
C ALA A 210 9.45 -9.62 -11.91
N ILE A 211 8.73 -10.75 -11.81
CA ILE A 211 7.33 -10.86 -12.28
C ILE A 211 6.43 -9.87 -11.53
N LEU A 212 6.56 -9.81 -10.19
CA LEU A 212 5.75 -8.92 -9.37
C LEU A 212 6.07 -7.44 -9.61
N TYR A 213 7.33 -7.09 -9.89
CA TYR A 213 7.70 -5.74 -10.33
C TYR A 213 7.06 -5.38 -11.67
N ALA A 214 7.07 -6.32 -12.64
CA ALA A 214 6.45 -6.10 -13.94
C ALA A 214 4.94 -5.87 -13.80
N ILE A 215 4.25 -6.66 -12.99
CA ILE A 215 2.82 -6.47 -12.69
C ILE A 215 2.59 -5.09 -12.04
N SER A 216 3.36 -4.72 -11.02
CA SER A 216 3.22 -3.44 -10.33
C SER A 216 3.49 -2.26 -11.25
N ALA A 217 4.53 -2.34 -12.10
CA ALA A 217 4.85 -1.31 -13.08
C ALA A 217 3.74 -1.16 -14.14
N THR A 218 3.20 -2.27 -14.64
CA THR A 218 2.08 -2.24 -15.60
C THR A 218 0.86 -1.56 -14.98
N LEU A 219 0.49 -1.93 -13.75
CA LEU A 219 -0.63 -1.31 -13.04
C LEU A 219 -0.40 0.19 -12.77
N GLY A 220 0.83 0.61 -12.53
CA GLY A 220 1.17 2.01 -12.30
C GLY A 220 1.21 2.87 -13.60
N LEU A 221 1.31 2.24 -14.76
CA LEU A 221 1.36 2.93 -16.06
C LEU A 221 -0.01 3.04 -16.75
N THR A 222 -1.04 2.34 -16.24
CA THR A 222 -2.42 2.37 -16.76
C THR A 222 -3.24 3.46 -16.11
#